data_4f420150208b0898f7ae979e009ce013
#
_entry.id   4f420150208b0898f7ae979e009ce013
#
_cell.length_a   1.000
_cell.length_b   1.000
_cell.length_c   1.000
_cell.angle_alpha   90.00
_cell.angle_beta   90.00
_cell.angle_gamma   90.00
#
_symmetry.space_group_name_H-M   'P 1'
#
loop_
_entity.id
_entity.type
_entity.pdbx_description
1 polymer ?
#
loop_
_entity_poly.entity_id
_entity_poly.type
_entity_poly.pdbx_seq_one_letter_code
_entity_poly.pdbx_strand_id
1 'polypeptide(L)'
;MKKLSPKVRNIIVIVLVVAAALSYLYDNYLREPVTVDGEIVIHSIDVGQGDSTLIMAPEGNLLIDAGTGSSEGYLLAYLDSLGIETIDYFILTHPHEDHIGGADAVLENYEVKNIVMTFFTSTSNAYDAVLDALKKNVYINVIECEEGAEYYIGEMKMTLLGPNPDELGDDANNSSIITKVTYGESSLMFTGDAEYVVEARLVSRFRNELDCDFLKLGHHGSSTSSSDVFMDAVTPYLTVISCGEDNSYGHPHREILSMLQKRNIEYYRTDRDGDVVFVCDGEKVYKKGE
;
A
#
# COMPACT_ATOMS: atom_id res chain seq x y z
N MET A 1 -37.53 -24.28 -7.07
CA MET A 1 -36.37 -24.93 -6.37
C MET A 1 -36.90 -25.87 -5.30
N LYS A 2 -36.57 -27.13 -5.32
CA LYS A 2 -36.98 -28.13 -4.28
C LYS A 2 -36.16 -27.82 -3.01
N LYS A 3 -36.83 -27.58 -1.86
CA LYS A 3 -36.18 -27.43 -0.57
C LYS A 3 -35.47 -28.73 -0.18
N LEU A 4 -34.20 -28.64 0.22
CA LEU A 4 -33.44 -29.80 0.74
C LEU A 4 -34.13 -30.38 1.97
N SER A 5 -34.09 -31.72 2.07
CA SER A 5 -34.62 -32.36 3.29
C SER A 5 -33.84 -31.96 4.53
N PRO A 6 -34.46 -31.94 5.74
CA PRO A 6 -33.76 -31.57 6.97
C PRO A 6 -32.52 -32.42 7.25
N LYS A 7 -32.55 -33.71 6.91
CA LYS A 7 -31.38 -34.61 7.03
C LYS A 7 -30.22 -34.16 6.15
N VAL A 8 -30.48 -33.82 4.87
CA VAL A 8 -29.45 -33.38 3.93
C VAL A 8 -28.88 -32.05 4.39
N ARG A 9 -29.71 -31.12 4.84
CA ARG A 9 -29.26 -29.84 5.38
C ARG A 9 -28.34 -30.01 6.58
N ASN A 10 -28.70 -30.87 7.54
CA ASN A 10 -27.87 -31.14 8.72
C ASN A 10 -26.53 -31.79 8.35
N ILE A 11 -26.49 -32.70 7.36
CA ILE A 11 -25.25 -33.29 6.87
C ILE A 11 -24.36 -32.20 6.25
N ILE A 12 -24.89 -31.28 5.44
CA ILE A 12 -24.14 -30.18 4.84
C ILE A 12 -23.54 -29.29 5.94
N VAL A 13 -24.31 -28.92 6.96
CA VAL A 13 -23.83 -28.12 8.09
C VAL A 13 -22.69 -28.82 8.81
N ILE A 14 -22.82 -30.11 9.11
CA ILE A 14 -21.76 -30.89 9.77
C ILE A 14 -20.49 -30.91 8.92
N VAL A 15 -20.60 -31.16 7.61
CA VAL A 15 -19.46 -31.17 6.68
C VAL A 15 -18.76 -29.82 6.67
N LEU A 16 -19.51 -28.71 6.61
CA LEU A 16 -18.94 -27.36 6.63
C LEU A 16 -18.23 -27.05 7.97
N VAL A 17 -18.82 -27.43 9.10
CA VAL A 17 -18.19 -27.24 10.42
C VAL A 17 -16.91 -28.06 10.53
N VAL A 18 -16.92 -29.32 10.07
CA VAL A 18 -15.72 -30.17 10.07
C VAL A 18 -14.65 -29.62 9.13
N ALA A 19 -15.03 -29.17 7.96
CA ALA A 19 -14.08 -28.55 7.01
C ALA A 19 -13.46 -27.29 7.61
N ALA A 20 -14.26 -26.41 8.22
CA ALA A 20 -13.76 -25.21 8.90
C ALA A 20 -12.82 -25.54 10.07
N ALA A 21 -13.16 -26.58 10.88
CA ALA A 21 -12.31 -27.02 11.97
C ALA A 21 -11.00 -27.64 11.48
N LEU A 22 -11.03 -28.38 10.38
CA LEU A 22 -9.83 -28.95 9.76
C LEU A 22 -8.94 -27.87 9.14
N SER A 23 -9.53 -26.87 8.48
CA SER A 23 -8.80 -25.69 7.99
C SER A 23 -8.13 -24.95 9.14
N TYR A 24 -8.87 -24.64 10.19
CA TYR A 24 -8.33 -23.98 11.39
C TYR A 24 -7.16 -24.78 12.01
N LEU A 25 -7.28 -26.10 12.13
CA LEU A 25 -6.22 -26.96 12.65
C LEU A 25 -5.00 -26.99 11.73
N TYR A 26 -5.23 -27.01 10.42
CA TYR A 26 -4.15 -26.95 9.43
C TYR A 26 -3.39 -25.65 9.53
N ASP A 27 -4.10 -24.51 9.47
CA ASP A 27 -3.51 -23.17 9.47
C ASP A 27 -2.75 -22.86 10.77
N ASN A 28 -3.24 -23.35 11.92
CA ASN A 28 -2.63 -23.01 13.22
C ASN A 28 -1.65 -24.05 13.78
N TYR A 29 -1.66 -25.30 13.28
CA TYR A 29 -0.86 -26.37 13.89
C TYR A 29 -0.08 -27.25 12.91
N LEU A 30 -0.41 -27.22 11.63
CA LEU A 30 0.16 -28.13 10.62
C LEU A 30 0.81 -27.41 9.47
N ARG A 31 0.48 -26.14 9.22
CA ARG A 31 1.13 -25.32 8.21
C ARG A 31 2.54 -25.00 8.70
N GLU A 32 3.53 -25.34 7.89
CA GLU A 32 4.88 -24.87 8.14
C GLU A 32 4.93 -23.36 7.88
N PRO A 33 5.58 -22.57 8.77
CA PRO A 33 5.74 -21.14 8.55
C PRO A 33 6.53 -20.89 7.26
N VAL A 34 6.14 -19.89 6.50
CA VAL A 34 6.91 -19.42 5.36
C VAL A 34 8.13 -18.67 5.91
N THR A 35 9.31 -19.24 5.73
CA THR A 35 10.57 -18.59 6.13
C THR A 35 11.13 -17.81 4.96
N VAL A 36 11.65 -16.63 5.21
CA VAL A 36 12.32 -15.75 4.24
C VAL A 36 13.74 -15.45 4.70
N ASP A 37 14.64 -15.17 3.76
CA ASP A 37 16.01 -14.81 4.05
C ASP A 37 16.16 -13.29 4.17
N GLY A 38 16.42 -12.81 5.39
CA GLY A 38 16.64 -11.40 5.67
C GLY A 38 15.39 -10.67 6.14
N GLU A 39 15.43 -9.37 5.99
CA GLU A 39 14.38 -8.43 6.41
C GLU A 39 14.08 -7.47 5.28
N ILE A 40 12.85 -7.00 5.17
CA ILE A 40 12.54 -5.81 4.37
C ILE A 40 12.44 -4.60 5.29
N VAL A 41 12.94 -3.46 4.82
CA VAL A 41 12.92 -2.20 5.55
C VAL A 41 12.03 -1.20 4.85
N ILE A 42 11.04 -0.69 5.56
CA ILE A 42 10.03 0.22 5.05
C ILE A 42 10.35 1.63 5.57
N HIS A 43 10.59 2.57 4.67
CA HIS A 43 10.82 3.97 4.98
C HIS A 43 9.61 4.78 4.54
N SER A 44 8.83 5.29 5.51
CA SER A 44 7.82 6.32 5.25
C SER A 44 8.51 7.67 5.36
N ILE A 45 8.76 8.29 4.22
CA ILE A 45 9.61 9.48 4.09
C ILE A 45 8.77 10.74 4.33
N ASP A 46 9.28 11.67 5.13
CA ASP A 46 8.61 12.96 5.38
C ASP A 46 8.81 13.90 4.19
N VAL A 47 7.92 13.80 3.24
CA VAL A 47 7.84 14.68 2.06
C VAL A 47 6.90 15.88 2.25
N GLY A 48 6.56 16.19 3.51
CA GLY A 48 5.53 17.16 3.84
C GLY A 48 4.12 16.61 3.59
N GLN A 49 3.22 17.45 3.04
CA GLN A 49 1.88 17.00 2.70
C GLN A 49 1.94 16.21 1.39
N GLY A 50 2.07 14.91 1.47
CA GLY A 50 2.20 13.99 0.36
C GLY A 50 2.67 12.60 0.79
N ASP A 51 2.86 11.71 -0.16
CA ASP A 51 3.27 10.34 0.08
C ASP A 51 4.59 10.01 -0.62
N SER A 52 5.49 9.36 0.11
CA SER A 52 6.61 8.62 -0.47
C SER A 52 7.01 7.50 0.48
N THR A 53 7.03 6.28 -0.02
CA THR A 53 7.44 5.10 0.75
C THR A 53 8.45 4.28 -0.04
N LEU A 54 9.65 4.09 0.53
CA LEU A 54 10.64 3.17 0.01
C LEU A 54 10.59 1.86 0.79
N ILE A 55 10.55 0.74 0.09
CA ILE A 55 10.71 -0.59 0.67
C ILE A 55 12.00 -1.20 0.09
N MET A 56 12.96 -1.46 0.97
CA MET A 56 14.22 -2.10 0.64
C MET A 56 14.11 -3.58 1.00
N ALA A 57 14.23 -4.44 0.00
CA ALA A 57 14.36 -5.89 0.17
C ALA A 57 15.81 -6.33 -0.10
N PRO A 58 16.25 -7.53 0.33
CA PRO A 58 17.60 -8.03 0.03
C PRO A 58 17.95 -8.02 -1.46
N GLU A 59 16.98 -8.23 -2.34
CA GLU A 59 17.18 -8.37 -3.79
C GLU A 59 16.85 -7.12 -4.60
N GLY A 60 16.32 -6.05 -3.98
CA GLY A 60 15.99 -4.82 -4.71
C GLY A 60 15.04 -3.88 -3.97
N ASN A 61 14.59 -2.85 -4.67
CA ASN A 61 13.88 -1.73 -4.08
C ASN A 61 12.54 -1.47 -4.77
N LEU A 62 11.51 -1.21 -3.95
CA LEU A 62 10.21 -0.71 -4.37
C LEU A 62 10.05 0.72 -3.84
N LEU A 63 9.75 1.67 -4.71
CA LEU A 63 9.33 3.02 -4.33
C LEU A 63 7.85 3.19 -4.66
N ILE A 64 7.08 3.70 -3.71
CA ILE A 64 5.66 4.04 -3.88
C ILE A 64 5.52 5.53 -3.66
N ASP A 65 5.12 6.25 -4.69
CA ASP A 65 5.01 7.71 -4.76
C ASP A 65 6.31 8.47 -4.47
N ALA A 66 6.33 9.76 -4.76
CA ALA A 66 7.52 10.62 -4.69
C ALA A 66 7.25 11.99 -4.04
N GLY A 67 6.12 12.14 -3.38
CA GLY A 67 5.76 13.41 -2.72
C GLY A 67 5.54 14.57 -3.69
N THR A 68 5.64 15.77 -3.12
CA THR A 68 5.50 17.02 -3.88
C THR A 68 6.77 17.39 -4.64
N GLY A 69 6.64 18.17 -5.71
CA GLY A 69 7.80 18.75 -6.40
C GLY A 69 8.68 19.64 -5.50
N SER A 70 8.10 20.22 -4.45
CA SER A 70 8.86 21.00 -3.47
C SER A 70 9.72 20.15 -2.55
N SER A 71 9.41 18.87 -2.38
CA SER A 71 10.15 17.89 -1.55
C SER A 71 11.15 17.05 -2.35
N GLU A 72 11.22 17.19 -3.69
CA GLU A 72 12.08 16.35 -4.55
C GLU A 72 13.54 16.33 -4.09
N GLY A 73 14.11 17.50 -3.77
CA GLY A 73 15.51 17.60 -3.32
C GLY A 73 15.76 16.85 -2.01
N TYR A 74 14.78 16.84 -1.10
CA TYR A 74 14.84 16.06 0.13
C TYR A 74 14.76 14.57 -0.15
N LEU A 75 13.80 14.15 -0.99
CA LEU A 75 13.63 12.75 -1.38
C LEU A 75 14.90 12.18 -2.02
N LEU A 76 15.48 12.88 -3.00
CA LEU A 76 16.72 12.45 -3.66
C LEU A 76 17.86 12.32 -2.63
N ALA A 77 18.04 13.32 -1.76
CA ALA A 77 19.09 13.28 -0.72
C ALA A 77 18.86 12.11 0.27
N TYR A 78 17.61 11.79 0.58
CA TYR A 78 17.25 10.66 1.44
C TYR A 78 17.61 9.33 0.77
N LEU A 79 17.21 9.12 -0.48
CA LEU A 79 17.54 7.93 -1.27
C LEU A 79 19.06 7.76 -1.43
N ASP A 80 19.78 8.84 -1.72
CA ASP A 80 21.25 8.85 -1.81
C ASP A 80 21.90 8.46 -0.48
N SER A 81 21.36 8.92 0.66
CA SER A 81 21.88 8.59 2.00
C SER A 81 21.78 7.10 2.32
N LEU A 82 20.84 6.40 1.68
CA LEU A 82 20.64 4.96 1.79
C LEU A 82 21.43 4.17 0.73
N GLY A 83 22.14 4.86 -0.17
CA GLY A 83 22.89 4.24 -1.26
C GLY A 83 22.04 3.61 -2.34
N ILE A 84 20.83 4.12 -2.54
CA ILE A 84 19.95 3.65 -3.62
C ILE A 84 20.53 4.07 -4.97
N GLU A 85 20.77 3.12 -5.85
CA GLU A 85 21.19 3.33 -7.24
C GLU A 85 20.10 2.86 -8.21
N THR A 86 19.38 1.79 -7.84
CA THR A 86 18.37 1.14 -8.67
C THR A 86 17.04 1.02 -7.92
N ILE A 87 15.94 1.28 -8.62
CA ILE A 87 14.57 1.06 -8.19
C ILE A 87 13.97 0.01 -9.12
N ASP A 88 13.69 -1.18 -8.59
CA ASP A 88 13.17 -2.30 -9.37
C ASP A 88 11.73 -2.07 -9.81
N TYR A 89 10.93 -1.53 -8.89
CA TYR A 89 9.57 -1.06 -9.19
C TYR A 89 9.34 0.31 -8.58
N PHE A 90 8.80 1.21 -9.40
CA PHE A 90 8.31 2.51 -8.97
C PHE A 90 6.80 2.56 -9.21
N ILE A 91 6.01 2.64 -8.17
CA ILE A 91 4.54 2.72 -8.25
C ILE A 91 4.13 4.16 -8.07
N LEU A 92 3.44 4.75 -9.04
CA LEU A 92 2.75 6.03 -8.94
C LEU A 92 1.27 5.75 -8.73
N THR A 93 0.79 5.95 -7.50
CA THR A 93 -0.56 5.51 -7.11
C THR A 93 -1.65 6.22 -7.89
N HIS A 94 -1.58 7.53 -8.00
CA HIS A 94 -2.52 8.35 -8.75
C HIS A 94 -1.88 9.72 -9.11
N PRO A 95 -2.45 10.49 -10.08
CA PRO A 95 -1.74 11.61 -10.68
C PRO A 95 -1.84 12.95 -9.92
N HIS A 96 -2.07 12.97 -8.61
CA HIS A 96 -1.98 14.21 -7.84
C HIS A 96 -0.54 14.60 -7.57
N GLU A 97 -0.30 15.90 -7.46
CA GLU A 97 1.04 16.50 -7.32
C GLU A 97 1.75 16.06 -6.04
N ASP A 98 1.03 15.87 -4.97
CA ASP A 98 1.54 15.41 -3.68
C ASP A 98 1.91 13.92 -3.63
N HIS A 99 1.73 13.20 -4.74
CA HIS A 99 2.18 11.83 -4.96
C HIS A 99 3.23 11.72 -6.06
N ILE A 100 3.05 12.45 -7.15
CA ILE A 100 3.94 12.31 -8.32
C ILE A 100 4.84 13.52 -8.55
N GLY A 101 4.78 14.54 -7.67
CA GLY A 101 5.48 15.81 -7.89
C GLY A 101 7.00 15.70 -7.98
N GLY A 102 7.62 14.75 -7.28
CA GLY A 102 9.05 14.46 -7.35
C GLY A 102 9.42 13.30 -8.26
N ALA A 103 8.44 12.72 -8.98
CA ALA A 103 8.66 11.48 -9.71
C ALA A 103 9.57 11.65 -10.94
N ASP A 104 9.48 12.76 -11.65
CA ASP A 104 10.37 13.07 -12.78
C ASP A 104 11.83 13.19 -12.34
N ALA A 105 12.09 13.79 -11.16
CA ALA A 105 13.43 13.86 -10.59
C ALA A 105 13.95 12.46 -10.21
N VAL A 106 13.12 11.57 -9.68
CA VAL A 106 13.49 10.17 -9.43
C VAL A 106 13.84 9.47 -10.74
N LEU A 107 13.01 9.59 -11.77
CA LEU A 107 13.24 9.01 -13.09
C LEU A 107 14.50 9.53 -13.80
N GLU A 108 14.92 10.75 -13.51
CA GLU A 108 16.12 11.36 -14.10
C GLU A 108 17.42 11.02 -13.34
N ASN A 109 17.34 10.65 -12.05
CA ASN A 109 18.53 10.45 -11.20
C ASN A 109 18.81 8.99 -10.84
N TYR A 110 17.84 8.08 -10.92
CA TYR A 110 18.00 6.66 -10.56
C TYR A 110 17.72 5.73 -11.74
N GLU A 111 18.33 4.55 -11.71
CA GLU A 111 17.94 3.46 -12.61
C GLU A 111 16.59 2.88 -12.20
N VAL A 112 15.51 3.27 -12.86
CA VAL A 112 14.19 2.70 -12.66
C VAL A 112 13.95 1.61 -13.70
N LYS A 113 13.74 0.36 -13.26
CA LYS A 113 13.49 -0.77 -14.18
C LYS A 113 12.06 -0.83 -14.66
N ASN A 114 11.12 -0.74 -13.72
CA ASN A 114 9.68 -0.82 -13.99
C ASN A 114 8.98 0.34 -13.30
N ILE A 115 8.07 1.00 -14.00
CA ILE A 115 7.14 1.96 -13.43
C ILE A 115 5.72 1.43 -13.61
N VAL A 116 4.95 1.44 -12.52
CA VAL A 116 3.54 1.06 -12.54
C VAL A 116 2.71 2.31 -12.37
N MET A 117 1.79 2.55 -13.30
CA MET A 117 0.93 3.73 -13.31
C MET A 117 -0.53 3.34 -13.45
N THR A 118 -1.41 4.17 -12.90
CA THR A 118 -2.85 4.07 -13.19
C THR A 118 -3.12 4.55 -14.63
N PHE A 119 -4.20 4.04 -15.22
CA PHE A 119 -4.71 4.52 -16.52
C PHE A 119 -5.48 5.85 -16.42
N PHE A 120 -5.64 6.42 -15.22
CA PHE A 120 -6.22 7.75 -15.03
C PHE A 120 -5.23 8.82 -15.48
N THR A 121 -5.64 9.65 -16.43
CA THR A 121 -4.79 10.72 -16.99
C THR A 121 -5.07 12.05 -16.31
N SER A 122 -4.03 12.88 -16.21
CA SER A 122 -4.14 14.24 -15.66
C SER A 122 -3.59 15.26 -16.66
N THR A 123 -3.99 16.51 -16.50
CA THR A 123 -3.45 17.68 -17.23
C THR A 123 -2.57 18.54 -16.31
N SER A 124 -2.12 18.00 -15.18
CA SER A 124 -1.23 18.69 -14.26
C SER A 124 0.20 18.78 -14.81
N ASN A 125 0.93 19.82 -14.41
CA ASN A 125 2.33 19.96 -14.79
C ASN A 125 3.19 18.78 -14.27
N ALA A 126 2.88 18.25 -13.08
CA ALA A 126 3.59 17.10 -12.53
C ALA A 126 3.39 15.85 -13.40
N TYR A 127 2.17 15.60 -13.89
CA TYR A 127 1.90 14.47 -14.78
C TYR A 127 2.61 14.62 -16.12
N ASP A 128 2.60 15.84 -16.71
CA ASP A 128 3.34 16.12 -17.94
C ASP A 128 4.87 15.94 -17.75
N ALA A 129 5.43 16.34 -16.59
CA ALA A 129 6.84 16.16 -16.27
C ALA A 129 7.22 14.67 -16.19
N VAL A 130 6.39 13.83 -15.55
CA VAL A 130 6.56 12.36 -15.52
C VAL A 130 6.57 11.79 -16.95
N LEU A 131 5.59 12.17 -17.79
CA LEU A 131 5.53 11.69 -19.17
C LEU A 131 6.75 12.12 -19.99
N ASP A 132 7.26 13.33 -19.77
CA ASP A 132 8.46 13.83 -20.45
C ASP A 132 9.74 13.12 -19.96
N ALA A 133 9.84 12.81 -18.67
CA ALA A 133 10.93 12.00 -18.12
C ALA A 133 10.91 10.57 -18.70
N LEU A 134 9.73 9.94 -18.81
CA LEU A 134 9.59 8.62 -19.43
C LEU A 134 9.96 8.60 -20.91
N LYS A 135 9.62 9.65 -21.68
CA LYS A 135 10.04 9.77 -23.09
C LYS A 135 11.57 9.84 -23.25
N LYS A 136 12.28 10.42 -22.28
CA LYS A 136 13.75 10.47 -22.26
C LYS A 136 14.37 9.12 -21.87
N ASN A 137 13.69 8.36 -21.03
CA ASN A 137 14.16 7.11 -20.42
C ASN A 137 13.48 5.88 -21.03
N VAL A 138 13.68 5.65 -22.32
CA VAL A 138 13.00 4.60 -23.12
C VAL A 138 13.28 3.15 -22.68
N TYR A 139 14.18 2.94 -21.73
CA TYR A 139 14.50 1.62 -21.19
C TYR A 139 13.62 1.23 -20.01
N ILE A 140 12.87 2.19 -19.43
CA ILE A 140 11.94 1.92 -18.34
C ILE A 140 10.76 1.14 -18.90
N ASN A 141 10.46 0.01 -18.26
CA ASN A 141 9.26 -0.75 -18.58
C ASN A 141 8.03 -0.08 -17.93
N VAL A 142 7.17 0.52 -18.75
CA VAL A 142 5.95 1.17 -18.29
C VAL A 142 4.84 0.15 -18.24
N ILE A 143 4.28 -0.06 -17.03
CA ILE A 143 3.24 -1.03 -16.75
C ILE A 143 1.97 -0.27 -16.37
N GLU A 144 0.90 -0.50 -17.10
CA GLU A 144 -0.44 -0.08 -16.69
C GLU A 144 -0.96 -1.00 -15.58
N CYS A 145 -1.51 -0.43 -14.50
CA CYS A 145 -2.01 -1.22 -13.38
C CYS A 145 -3.14 -2.14 -13.80
N GLU A 146 -2.99 -3.42 -13.51
CA GLU A 146 -4.02 -4.45 -13.69
C GLU A 146 -4.38 -5.05 -12.33
N GLU A 147 -5.69 -5.04 -11.99
CA GLU A 147 -6.19 -5.62 -10.75
C GLU A 147 -5.90 -7.12 -10.69
N GLY A 148 -5.30 -7.57 -9.60
CA GLY A 148 -4.88 -8.96 -9.39
C GLY A 148 -3.49 -9.29 -9.95
N ALA A 149 -2.80 -8.35 -10.60
CA ALA A 149 -1.43 -8.57 -11.06
C ALA A 149 -0.47 -8.77 -9.86
N GLU A 150 0.45 -9.69 -10.02
CA GLU A 150 1.47 -9.99 -9.03
C GLU A 150 2.87 -9.74 -9.59
N TYR A 151 3.72 -9.08 -8.79
CA TYR A 151 5.13 -8.82 -9.10
C TYR A 151 5.99 -9.24 -7.93
N TYR A 152 7.28 -9.47 -8.18
CA TYR A 152 8.21 -10.00 -7.19
C TYR A 152 9.54 -9.24 -7.20
N ILE A 153 10.08 -8.99 -6.01
CA ILE A 153 11.48 -8.61 -5.78
C ILE A 153 12.03 -9.65 -4.81
N GLY A 154 12.77 -10.64 -5.34
CA GLY A 154 13.16 -11.80 -4.54
C GLY A 154 11.95 -12.50 -3.93
N GLU A 155 11.93 -12.61 -2.60
CA GLU A 155 10.83 -13.23 -1.85
C GLU A 155 9.68 -12.26 -1.52
N MET A 156 9.89 -10.96 -1.72
CA MET A 156 8.85 -9.96 -1.54
C MET A 156 7.87 -9.98 -2.71
N LYS A 157 6.61 -10.29 -2.42
CA LYS A 157 5.52 -10.28 -3.40
C LYS A 157 4.70 -9.00 -3.29
N MET A 158 4.41 -8.38 -4.42
CA MET A 158 3.49 -7.26 -4.56
C MET A 158 2.24 -7.74 -5.31
N THR A 159 1.06 -7.53 -4.74
CA THR A 159 -0.23 -7.81 -5.39
C THR A 159 -0.98 -6.49 -5.54
N LEU A 160 -1.38 -6.14 -6.77
CA LEU A 160 -2.17 -4.95 -7.04
C LEU A 160 -3.66 -5.28 -6.88
N LEU A 161 -4.34 -4.68 -5.90
CA LEU A 161 -5.76 -4.92 -5.61
C LEU A 161 -6.71 -3.92 -6.29
N GLY A 162 -6.19 -3.03 -7.09
CA GLY A 162 -6.90 -1.99 -7.83
C GLY A 162 -5.93 -0.92 -8.33
N PRO A 163 -6.42 0.04 -9.10
CA PRO A 163 -7.82 0.29 -9.45
C PRO A 163 -8.35 -0.67 -10.53
N ASN A 164 -9.69 -0.75 -10.60
CA ASN A 164 -10.37 -1.41 -11.72
C ASN A 164 -10.88 -0.34 -12.71
N PRO A 165 -10.46 -0.37 -13.99
CA PRO A 165 -10.83 0.63 -14.99
C PRO A 165 -12.34 0.85 -15.15
N ASP A 166 -13.09 -0.25 -15.09
CA ASP A 166 -14.54 -0.23 -15.33
C ASP A 166 -15.35 0.39 -14.17
N GLU A 167 -14.70 0.64 -13.03
CA GLU A 167 -15.35 1.10 -11.80
C GLU A 167 -14.85 2.47 -11.33
N LEU A 168 -13.95 3.10 -12.10
CA LEU A 168 -13.47 4.45 -11.81
C LEU A 168 -14.55 5.49 -12.09
N GLY A 169 -14.72 6.39 -11.12
CA GLY A 169 -15.36 7.66 -11.33
C GLY A 169 -14.42 8.70 -11.93
N ASP A 170 -14.85 9.96 -11.88
CA ASP A 170 -14.05 11.10 -12.35
C ASP A 170 -13.04 11.61 -11.29
N ASP A 171 -12.91 10.93 -10.15
CA ASP A 171 -12.06 11.32 -9.04
C ASP A 171 -10.71 10.61 -9.10
N ALA A 172 -9.64 11.40 -9.22
CA ALA A 172 -8.28 10.89 -9.32
C ALA A 172 -7.85 10.08 -8.08
N ASN A 173 -8.28 10.46 -6.85
CA ASN A 173 -7.99 9.72 -5.62
C ASN A 173 -8.45 8.26 -5.74
N ASN A 174 -9.64 8.05 -6.31
CA ASN A 174 -10.22 6.72 -6.49
C ASN A 174 -9.54 5.92 -7.61
N SER A 175 -8.60 6.52 -8.34
CA SER A 175 -7.71 5.82 -9.27
C SER A 175 -6.42 5.30 -8.62
N SER A 176 -6.28 5.47 -7.31
CA SER A 176 -5.10 5.02 -6.56
C SER A 176 -4.82 3.53 -6.76
N ILE A 177 -3.58 3.19 -7.06
CA ILE A 177 -3.10 1.82 -7.07
C ILE A 177 -3.01 1.32 -5.64
N ILE A 178 -3.79 0.30 -5.32
CA ILE A 178 -3.75 -0.35 -4.01
C ILE A 178 -2.77 -1.52 -4.09
N THR A 179 -1.70 -1.44 -3.30
CA THR A 179 -0.64 -2.44 -3.30
C THR A 179 -0.62 -3.19 -1.97
N LYS A 180 -0.75 -4.51 -2.03
CA LYS A 180 -0.47 -5.39 -0.90
C LYS A 180 0.90 -6.02 -1.09
N VAL A 181 1.81 -5.81 -0.14
CA VAL A 181 3.12 -6.45 -0.09
C VAL A 181 3.04 -7.61 0.89
N THR A 182 3.54 -8.77 0.49
CA THR A 182 3.65 -9.96 1.35
C THR A 182 5.12 -10.38 1.43
N TYR A 183 5.60 -10.61 2.65
CA TYR A 183 6.94 -11.08 2.91
C TYR A 183 6.91 -12.08 4.07
N GLY A 184 7.21 -13.35 3.80
CA GLY A 184 6.98 -14.42 4.75
C GLY A 184 5.50 -14.59 5.10
N GLU A 185 5.21 -14.57 6.39
CA GLU A 185 3.83 -14.60 6.93
C GLU A 185 3.25 -13.17 7.12
N SER A 186 4.08 -12.13 6.98
CA SER A 186 3.66 -10.75 7.18
C SER A 186 3.11 -10.11 5.91
N SER A 187 2.20 -9.15 6.08
CA SER A 187 1.65 -8.38 4.98
C SER A 187 1.48 -6.90 5.31
N LEU A 188 1.73 -6.08 4.29
CA LEU A 188 1.64 -4.63 4.36
C LEU A 188 0.69 -4.12 3.28
N MET A 189 -0.06 -3.08 3.55
CA MET A 189 -0.99 -2.50 2.59
C MET A 189 -0.76 -1.00 2.42
N PHE A 190 -0.77 -0.57 1.15
CA PHE A 190 -0.62 0.82 0.71
C PHE A 190 -1.79 1.16 -0.19
N THR A 191 -2.59 2.15 0.19
CA THR A 191 -3.87 2.45 -0.47
C THR A 191 -3.87 3.76 -1.24
N GLY A 192 -2.72 4.47 -1.28
CA GLY A 192 -2.68 5.82 -1.81
C GLY A 192 -3.76 6.70 -1.17
N ASP A 193 -4.55 7.36 -1.99
CA ASP A 193 -5.64 8.22 -1.55
C ASP A 193 -7.04 7.64 -1.84
N ALA A 194 -7.10 6.32 -2.04
CA ALA A 194 -8.37 5.62 -2.24
C ALA A 194 -9.37 5.95 -1.12
N GLU A 195 -10.58 6.34 -1.53
CA GLU A 195 -11.64 6.73 -0.61
C GLU A 195 -12.59 5.57 -0.32
N TYR A 196 -13.56 5.79 0.58
CA TYR A 196 -14.52 4.77 1.05
C TYR A 196 -15.24 4.00 -0.06
N VAL A 197 -15.42 4.60 -1.24
CA VAL A 197 -16.04 3.94 -2.40
C VAL A 197 -15.17 2.78 -2.90
N VAL A 198 -13.87 3.02 -3.01
CA VAL A 198 -12.89 2.00 -3.41
C VAL A 198 -12.73 0.97 -2.28
N GLU A 199 -12.65 1.41 -1.03
CA GLU A 199 -12.56 0.54 0.14
C GLU A 199 -13.74 -0.43 0.22
N ALA A 200 -14.98 0.05 0.01
CA ALA A 200 -16.17 -0.80 0.00
C ALA A 200 -16.13 -1.86 -1.11
N ARG A 201 -15.59 -1.49 -2.28
CA ARG A 201 -15.36 -2.42 -3.39
C ARG A 201 -14.33 -3.47 -3.02
N LEU A 202 -13.18 -3.08 -2.47
CA LEU A 202 -12.14 -4.00 -2.01
C LEU A 202 -12.71 -5.01 -1.02
N VAL A 203 -13.46 -4.54 -0.02
CA VAL A 203 -14.10 -5.41 0.97
C VAL A 203 -15.12 -6.36 0.31
N SER A 204 -15.87 -5.89 -0.67
CA SER A 204 -16.83 -6.74 -1.41
C SER A 204 -16.16 -7.87 -2.20
N ARG A 205 -14.97 -7.60 -2.77
CA ARG A 205 -14.28 -8.53 -3.69
C ARG A 205 -13.24 -9.39 -3.00
N PHE A 206 -12.46 -8.81 -2.10
CA PHE A 206 -11.23 -9.40 -1.56
C PHE A 206 -11.23 -9.58 -0.04
N ARG A 207 -12.40 -9.50 0.63
CA ARG A 207 -12.51 -9.47 2.09
C ARG A 207 -11.54 -10.40 2.82
N ASN A 208 -11.40 -11.63 2.36
CA ASN A 208 -10.58 -12.67 3.01
C ASN A 208 -9.08 -12.52 2.70
N GLU A 209 -8.71 -11.60 1.83
CA GLU A 209 -7.34 -11.36 1.36
C GLU A 209 -6.82 -10.00 1.85
N LEU A 210 -7.68 -9.17 2.48
CA LEU A 210 -7.33 -7.82 2.88
C LEU A 210 -6.58 -7.73 4.20
N ASP A 211 -6.66 -8.74 5.06
CA ASP A 211 -5.96 -8.75 6.34
C ASP A 211 -4.48 -8.38 6.17
N CYS A 212 -3.97 -7.46 7.00
CA CYS A 212 -2.60 -7.02 6.94
C CYS A 212 -2.07 -6.59 8.31
N ASP A 213 -0.76 -6.71 8.51
CA ASP A 213 -0.07 -6.35 9.75
C ASP A 213 0.17 -4.85 9.83
N PHE A 214 0.51 -4.26 8.68
CA PHE A 214 0.85 -2.85 8.53
C PHE A 214 -0.03 -2.20 7.46
N LEU A 215 -0.52 -0.99 7.76
CA LEU A 215 -1.26 -0.17 6.81
C LEU A 215 -0.66 1.24 6.72
N LYS A 216 -0.26 1.66 5.52
CA LYS A 216 -0.14 3.09 5.23
C LYS A 216 -1.57 3.64 5.10
N LEU A 217 -1.96 4.50 6.02
CA LEU A 217 -3.34 4.99 6.12
C LEU A 217 -3.72 5.82 4.89
N GLY A 218 -4.91 5.58 4.36
CA GLY A 218 -5.37 6.23 3.13
C GLY A 218 -5.53 7.74 3.25
N HIS A 219 -5.24 8.44 2.17
CA HIS A 219 -5.49 9.87 1.95
C HIS A 219 -5.01 10.74 3.13
N HIS A 220 -3.77 10.53 3.55
CA HIS A 220 -3.09 11.28 4.63
C HIS A 220 -3.86 11.31 5.96
N GLY A 221 -4.75 10.34 6.19
CA GLY A 221 -5.65 10.33 7.35
C GLY A 221 -6.88 11.21 7.17
N SER A 222 -7.33 11.43 5.95
CA SER A 222 -8.63 12.05 5.64
C SER A 222 -9.80 11.20 6.14
N SER A 223 -10.87 11.85 6.59
CA SER A 223 -12.12 11.17 6.96
C SER A 223 -12.90 10.62 5.76
N THR A 224 -12.45 10.86 4.52
CA THR A 224 -13.02 10.24 3.31
C THR A 224 -12.51 8.83 3.07
N SER A 225 -11.48 8.40 3.84
CA SER A 225 -10.83 7.10 3.76
C SER A 225 -10.81 6.40 5.12
N SER A 226 -10.34 5.17 5.15
CA SER A 226 -10.20 4.34 6.37
C SER A 226 -11.55 4.10 7.07
N SER A 227 -12.56 3.76 6.28
CA SER A 227 -13.91 3.46 6.76
C SER A 227 -13.91 2.28 7.75
N ASP A 228 -14.87 2.28 8.68
CA ASP A 228 -15.00 1.19 9.67
C ASP A 228 -15.08 -0.20 9.01
N VAL A 229 -15.79 -0.31 7.87
CA VAL A 229 -15.95 -1.58 7.14
C VAL A 229 -14.62 -2.05 6.55
N PHE A 230 -13.81 -1.12 6.04
CA PHE A 230 -12.47 -1.41 5.54
C PHE A 230 -11.53 -1.78 6.67
N MET A 231 -11.49 -0.99 7.74
CA MET A 231 -10.65 -1.25 8.90
C MET A 231 -11.00 -2.58 9.62
N ASP A 232 -12.27 -3.03 9.55
CA ASP A 232 -12.70 -4.34 10.04
C ASP A 232 -12.25 -5.50 9.12
N ALA A 233 -11.88 -5.21 7.88
CA ALA A 233 -11.40 -6.21 6.93
C ALA A 233 -9.87 -6.30 6.87
N VAL A 234 -9.17 -5.15 7.03
CA VAL A 234 -7.69 -5.10 6.95
C VAL A 234 -7.00 -5.34 8.28
N THR A 235 -7.65 -5.09 9.40
CA THR A 235 -7.24 -5.38 10.80
C THR A 235 -5.76 -5.11 11.15
N PRO A 236 -5.15 -4.00 10.73
CA PRO A 236 -3.74 -3.75 10.99
C PRO A 236 -3.50 -3.52 12.49
N TYR A 237 -2.36 -3.97 13.01
CA TYR A 237 -1.94 -3.58 14.36
C TYR A 237 -0.99 -2.37 14.37
N LEU A 238 -0.38 -2.05 13.22
CA LEU A 238 0.56 -0.95 13.04
C LEU A 238 0.19 -0.12 11.82
N THR A 239 0.22 1.21 11.94
CA THR A 239 -0.08 2.12 10.82
C THR A 239 0.90 3.27 10.75
N VAL A 240 1.04 3.84 9.55
CA VAL A 240 1.71 5.13 9.34
C VAL A 240 0.77 6.09 8.63
N ILE A 241 0.87 7.36 8.97
CA ILE A 241 0.14 8.47 8.35
C ILE A 241 1.18 9.43 7.79
N SER A 242 1.27 9.52 6.46
CA SER A 242 2.07 10.53 5.79
C SER A 242 1.24 11.80 5.68
N CYS A 243 1.66 12.88 6.32
CA CYS A 243 0.99 14.18 6.27
C CYS A 243 1.98 15.28 6.65
N GLY A 244 1.75 16.49 6.19
CA GLY A 244 2.61 17.65 6.47
C GLY A 244 2.26 18.36 7.79
N GLU A 245 3.26 18.95 8.45
CA GLU A 245 3.06 19.83 9.59
C GLU A 245 2.23 21.05 9.15
N ASP A 246 1.26 21.45 9.98
CA ASP A 246 0.37 22.60 9.73
C ASP A 246 -0.33 22.59 8.36
N ASN A 247 -0.59 21.40 7.79
CA ASN A 247 -1.25 21.29 6.50
C ASN A 247 -2.64 21.92 6.47
N SER A 248 -3.01 22.53 5.34
CA SER A 248 -4.27 23.28 5.20
C SER A 248 -5.52 22.40 5.16
N TYR A 249 -5.35 21.08 5.02
CA TYR A 249 -6.45 20.11 4.98
C TYR A 249 -6.92 19.68 6.37
N GLY A 250 -6.09 19.90 7.39
CA GLY A 250 -6.33 19.45 8.76
C GLY A 250 -6.10 17.95 8.94
N HIS A 251 -5.30 17.35 8.06
CA HIS A 251 -4.91 15.93 8.14
C HIS A 251 -3.84 15.70 9.22
N PRO A 252 -3.89 14.55 9.93
CA PRO A 252 -4.98 13.59 9.93
C PRO A 252 -6.20 14.13 10.68
N HIS A 253 -7.40 13.84 10.19
CA HIS A 253 -8.64 14.25 10.83
C HIS A 253 -8.81 13.60 12.20
N ARG A 254 -9.44 14.33 13.13
CA ARG A 254 -9.65 13.88 14.52
C ARG A 254 -10.42 12.57 14.61
N GLU A 255 -11.35 12.36 13.69
CA GLU A 255 -12.16 11.15 13.59
C GLU A 255 -11.29 9.92 13.36
N ILE A 256 -10.29 10.04 12.48
CA ILE A 256 -9.34 8.97 12.15
C ILE A 256 -8.47 8.64 13.37
N LEU A 257 -7.89 9.65 14.02
CA LEU A 257 -7.10 9.43 15.23
C LEU A 257 -7.94 8.78 16.35
N SER A 258 -9.20 9.20 16.49
CA SER A 258 -10.12 8.59 17.46
C SER A 258 -10.47 7.14 17.10
N MET A 259 -10.60 6.81 15.83
CA MET A 259 -10.84 5.46 15.34
C MET A 259 -9.65 4.56 15.65
N LEU A 260 -8.41 4.98 15.34
CA LEU A 260 -7.19 4.22 15.65
C LEU A 260 -7.06 3.93 17.14
N GLN A 261 -7.28 4.95 17.99
CA GLN A 261 -7.25 4.79 19.44
C GLN A 261 -8.31 3.80 19.95
N LYS A 262 -9.54 3.86 19.46
CA LYS A 262 -10.62 2.94 19.86
C LYS A 262 -10.35 1.50 19.45
N ARG A 263 -9.64 1.30 18.32
CA ARG A 263 -9.25 -0.01 17.81
C ARG A 263 -7.94 -0.51 18.43
N ASN A 264 -7.29 0.32 19.26
CA ASN A 264 -5.98 0.04 19.85
C ASN A 264 -4.91 -0.28 18.79
N ILE A 265 -4.97 0.45 17.67
CA ILE A 265 -3.99 0.37 16.59
C ILE A 265 -2.86 1.35 16.87
N GLU A 266 -1.63 0.88 16.83
CA GLU A 266 -0.44 1.71 16.94
C GLU A 266 -0.24 2.53 15.67
N TYR A 267 0.14 3.83 15.82
CA TYR A 267 0.32 4.70 14.67
C TYR A 267 1.46 5.70 14.85
N TYR A 268 2.14 5.98 13.74
CA TYR A 268 3.16 7.01 13.60
C TYR A 268 2.73 8.03 12.55
N ARG A 269 3.31 9.25 12.61
CA ARG A 269 2.93 10.35 11.73
C ARG A 269 4.16 11.10 11.26
N THR A 270 4.32 11.30 9.95
CA THR A 270 5.50 11.99 9.41
C THR A 270 5.61 13.43 9.86
N ASP A 271 4.50 14.17 10.04
CA ASP A 271 4.48 15.54 10.53
C ASP A 271 4.97 15.74 11.99
N ARG A 272 5.14 14.64 12.73
CA ARG A 272 5.54 14.65 14.14
C ARG A 272 6.79 13.84 14.41
N ASP A 273 6.92 12.74 13.72
CA ASP A 273 7.94 11.72 13.95
C ASP A 273 9.06 11.82 12.90
N GLY A 274 8.90 12.69 11.86
CA GLY A 274 9.80 12.79 10.72
C GLY A 274 9.73 11.53 9.84
N ASP A 275 10.86 11.15 9.27
CA ASP A 275 10.97 9.87 8.57
C ASP A 275 10.78 8.71 9.53
N VAL A 276 9.83 7.84 9.24
CA VAL A 276 9.54 6.68 10.09
C VAL A 276 10.00 5.41 9.40
N VAL A 277 10.83 4.63 10.07
CA VAL A 277 11.39 3.42 9.53
C VAL A 277 10.84 2.21 10.27
N PHE A 278 10.34 1.23 9.50
CA PHE A 278 9.86 -0.05 10.01
C PHE A 278 10.68 -1.19 9.43
N VAL A 279 10.65 -2.31 10.11
CA VAL A 279 11.28 -3.56 9.68
C VAL A 279 10.22 -4.65 9.66
N CYS A 280 10.24 -5.46 8.61
CA CYS A 280 9.47 -6.68 8.53
C CYS A 280 10.43 -7.86 8.39
N ASP A 281 10.42 -8.76 9.36
CA ASP A 281 11.30 -9.94 9.42
C ASP A 281 10.65 -11.21 8.83
N GLY A 282 9.47 -11.05 8.23
CA GLY A 282 8.67 -12.14 7.67
C GLY A 282 7.71 -12.79 8.67
N GLU A 283 7.80 -12.48 9.96
CA GLU A 283 6.85 -12.93 10.98
C GLU A 283 6.02 -11.75 11.54
N LYS A 284 6.61 -10.57 11.59
CA LYS A 284 5.99 -9.35 12.13
C LYS A 284 6.59 -8.08 11.51
N VAL A 285 5.85 -6.98 11.70
CA VAL A 285 6.31 -5.63 11.36
C VAL A 285 6.45 -4.81 12.64
N TYR A 286 7.56 -4.08 12.78
CA TYR A 286 7.82 -3.24 13.95
C TYR A 286 8.60 -2.00 13.58
N LYS A 287 8.53 -0.94 14.40
CA LYS A 287 9.33 0.25 14.19
C LYS A 287 10.79 -0.03 14.49
N LYS A 288 11.68 0.41 13.63
CA LYS A 288 13.12 0.22 13.80
C LYS A 288 13.62 0.96 15.06
N GLY A 289 14.27 0.19 15.95
CA GLY A 289 14.85 0.74 17.19
C GLY A 289 14.00 0.55 18.44
N GLU A 290 12.89 -0.17 18.33
CA GLU A 290 12.06 -0.62 19.46
C GLU A 290 12.31 -2.09 19.82
#